data_c6e6c38622ad18137c30fc42596c6bc6
#
_entry.id   c6e6c38622ad18137c30fc42596c6bc6
#
_cell.length_a   1.000
_cell.length_b   1.000
_cell.length_c   1.000
_cell.angle_alpha   90.00
_cell.angle_beta   90.00
_cell.angle_gamma   90.00
#
_symmetry.space_group_name_H-M   'P 1'
#
loop_
_entity.id
_entity.type
_entity.pdbx_description
1 polymer ?
#
loop_
_entity_poly.entity_id
_entity_poly.type
_entity_poly.pdbx_seq_one_letter_code
_entity_poly.pdbx_strand_id
1 'polypeptide(L)'
;MNNPTKQILLIVGGIFLYIGGQTVRRELLNLQYFKASEFGVWYPLMSVDILVKLDKFRELWGDQVMITPVQGGIGREDNSGSMHNVLKWGEVRAIDVFPRGMDSLADRQRAFKLAKQAGFTGIGLYTDTRPSNMLHVDNRDSPLFWTRVNKVYNYGKIL
;
A
#
# COMPACT_ATOMS: atom_id res chain seq x y z
N MET A 1 3.12 -21.37 34.27
CA MET A 1 4.05 -20.25 34.42
C MET A 1 3.58 -19.10 33.54
N ASN A 2 2.96 -18.09 34.13
CA ASN A 2 2.34 -16.96 33.44
C ASN A 2 3.42 -15.94 33.07
N ASN A 3 3.54 -15.62 31.79
CA ASN A 3 4.41 -14.59 31.31
C ASN A 3 3.64 -13.25 31.33
N PRO A 4 3.99 -12.29 32.18
CA PRO A 4 3.29 -11.01 32.21
C PRO A 4 3.77 -10.14 31.06
N THR A 5 2.89 -9.88 30.12
CA THR A 5 3.08 -8.86 29.09
C THR A 5 3.29 -7.51 29.78
N LYS A 6 4.48 -6.94 29.66
CA LYS A 6 4.78 -5.61 30.20
C LYS A 6 3.93 -4.57 29.48
N GLN A 7 3.00 -3.99 30.22
CA GLN A 7 2.25 -2.80 29.81
C GLN A 7 3.15 -1.58 30.02
N ILE A 8 3.43 -0.84 28.96
CA ILE A 8 4.06 0.48 29.06
C ILE A 8 2.95 1.51 28.87
N LEU A 9 2.64 2.24 29.94
CA LEU A 9 1.72 3.35 29.93
C LEU A 9 2.52 4.63 29.65
N LEU A 10 2.30 5.25 28.50
CA LEU A 10 2.78 6.60 28.22
C LEU A 10 1.57 7.53 28.17
N ILE A 11 1.50 8.48 29.12
CA ILE A 11 0.45 9.49 29.18
C ILE A 11 0.96 10.76 28.53
N VAL A 12 0.43 11.10 27.35
CA VAL A 12 0.44 12.46 26.81
C VAL A 12 -0.94 12.71 26.21
N GLY A 13 -1.74 13.47 26.90
CA GLY A 13 -3.00 14.14 26.55
C GLY A 13 -3.83 13.59 25.38
N GLY A 14 -4.52 12.45 25.56
CA GLY A 14 -5.47 11.90 24.61
C GLY A 14 -5.92 10.49 24.98
N ILE A 15 -7.15 10.17 24.69
CA ILE A 15 -7.80 8.90 25.06
C ILE A 15 -7.05 7.72 24.42
N PHE A 16 -6.52 6.82 25.25
CA PHE A 16 -5.85 5.59 24.80
C PHE A 16 -6.84 4.44 24.75
N LEU A 17 -7.02 3.85 23.55
CA LEU A 17 -7.52 2.50 23.38
C LEU A 17 -6.33 1.59 23.03
N TYR A 18 -6.05 0.64 23.90
CA TYR A 18 -4.98 -0.34 23.73
C TYR A 18 -5.41 -1.42 22.73
N ILE A 19 -4.88 -1.37 21.53
CA ILE A 19 -4.90 -2.48 20.57
C ILE A 19 -3.50 -2.57 19.95
N GLY A 20 -2.69 -3.54 20.39
CA GLY A 20 -1.42 -3.99 19.81
C GLY A 20 -0.47 -2.94 19.23
N GLY A 21 0.84 -3.10 19.40
CA GLY A 21 1.91 -2.16 19.07
C GLY A 21 1.94 -1.48 17.68
N GLN A 22 1.01 -1.80 16.79
CA GLN A 22 0.86 -1.15 15.49
C GLN A 22 0.09 0.17 15.56
N THR A 23 -0.87 0.33 16.47
CA THR A 23 -1.67 1.55 16.61
C THR A 23 -0.81 2.73 17.07
N VAL A 24 0.07 2.51 18.03
CA VAL A 24 1.00 3.54 18.53
C VAL A 24 1.96 4.01 17.44
N ARG A 25 2.43 3.12 16.58
CA ARG A 25 3.31 3.49 15.46
C ARG A 25 2.62 4.34 14.39
N ARG A 26 1.31 4.17 14.16
CA ARG A 26 0.57 4.96 13.17
C ARG A 26 0.31 6.39 13.61
N GLU A 27 0.02 6.62 14.89
CA GLU A 27 -0.18 7.97 15.43
C GLU A 27 1.09 8.83 15.34
N LEU A 28 2.26 8.20 15.36
CA LEU A 28 3.56 8.85 15.19
C LEU A 28 4.00 8.93 13.72
N LEU A 29 3.23 8.35 12.80
CA LEU A 29 3.58 8.33 11.38
C LEU A 29 3.23 9.67 10.73
N ASN A 30 4.25 10.44 10.40
CA ASN A 30 4.13 11.69 9.65
C ASN A 30 4.40 11.43 8.16
N LEU A 31 3.34 11.16 7.40
CA LEU A 31 3.44 11.08 5.94
C LEU A 31 3.60 12.49 5.37
N GLN A 32 4.58 12.68 4.49
CA GLN A 32 4.85 13.99 3.87
C GLN A 32 3.95 14.25 2.66
N TYR A 33 3.58 13.21 1.95
CA TYR A 33 2.93 13.30 0.65
C TYR A 33 1.48 12.82 0.64
N PHE A 34 1.05 12.09 1.67
CA PHE A 34 -0.32 11.60 1.80
C PHE A 34 -0.96 12.02 3.11
N LYS A 35 -2.27 12.23 3.07
CA LYS A 35 -3.10 12.47 4.25
C LYS A 35 -3.86 11.20 4.61
N ALA A 36 -4.08 10.97 5.90
CA ALA A 36 -4.88 9.85 6.39
C ALA A 36 -6.26 9.75 5.72
N SER A 37 -6.88 10.91 5.43
CA SER A 37 -8.19 10.98 4.77
C SER A 37 -8.21 10.41 3.36
N GLU A 38 -7.08 10.35 2.66
CA GLU A 38 -6.99 9.76 1.31
C GLU A 38 -7.19 8.24 1.32
N PHE A 39 -6.92 7.59 2.46
CA PHE A 39 -7.13 6.15 2.66
C PHE A 39 -8.51 5.81 3.21
N GLY A 40 -9.30 6.82 3.60
CA GLY A 40 -10.63 6.66 4.15
C GLY A 40 -10.66 5.75 5.37
N VAL A 41 -11.68 4.90 5.45
CA VAL A 41 -11.89 3.95 6.56
C VAL A 41 -10.78 2.90 6.69
N TRP A 42 -9.96 2.73 5.67
CA TRP A 42 -8.88 1.75 5.65
C TRP A 42 -7.61 2.23 6.35
N TYR A 43 -7.43 3.55 6.54
CA TYR A 43 -6.21 4.09 7.15
C TYR A 43 -5.81 3.39 8.46
N PRO A 44 -6.72 3.17 9.43
CA PRO A 44 -6.38 2.48 10.69
C PRO A 44 -5.96 1.01 10.50
N LEU A 45 -6.30 0.41 9.37
CA LEU A 45 -6.02 -0.99 9.05
C LEU A 45 -4.85 -1.17 8.08
N MET A 46 -4.30 -0.06 7.55
CA MET A 46 -3.13 -0.12 6.65
C MET A 46 -1.89 -0.60 7.40
N SER A 47 -1.09 -1.43 6.77
CA SER A 47 0.27 -1.71 7.24
C SER A 47 1.10 -0.42 7.28
N VAL A 48 1.80 -0.17 8.38
CA VAL A 48 2.73 0.97 8.49
C VAL A 48 3.81 0.92 7.41
N ASP A 49 4.29 -0.28 7.10
CA ASP A 49 5.30 -0.51 6.07
C ASP A 49 4.79 -0.07 4.67
N ILE A 50 3.54 -0.39 4.33
CA ILE A 50 2.92 0.07 3.08
C ILE A 50 2.82 1.59 3.03
N LEU A 51 2.40 2.22 4.12
CA LEU A 51 2.25 3.68 4.17
C LEU A 51 3.60 4.39 3.97
N VAL A 52 4.65 3.95 4.65
CA VAL A 52 6.00 4.51 4.53
C VAL A 52 6.57 4.32 3.12
N LYS A 53 6.43 3.12 2.55
CA LYS A 53 6.89 2.83 1.19
C LYS A 53 6.13 3.62 0.14
N LEU A 54 4.83 3.81 0.34
CA LEU A 54 4.00 4.59 -0.58
C LEU A 54 4.39 6.07 -0.57
N ASP A 55 4.62 6.63 0.61
CA ASP A 55 5.09 8.01 0.78
C ASP A 55 6.45 8.20 0.09
N LYS A 56 7.36 7.25 0.29
CA LYS A 56 8.66 7.22 -0.40
C LYS A 56 8.54 7.08 -1.93
N PHE A 57 7.61 6.26 -2.40
CA PHE A 57 7.35 6.12 -3.83
C PHE A 57 6.89 7.44 -4.44
N ARG A 58 5.96 8.15 -3.79
CA ARG A 58 5.48 9.45 -4.29
C ARG A 58 6.59 10.49 -4.32
N GLU A 59 7.46 10.52 -3.31
CA GLU A 59 8.66 11.36 -3.32
C GLU A 59 9.52 11.08 -4.56
N LEU A 60 9.84 9.81 -4.80
CA LEU A 60 10.67 9.38 -5.92
C LEU A 60 10.00 9.61 -7.29
N TRP A 61 8.69 9.47 -7.36
CA TRP A 61 7.91 9.73 -8.58
C TRP A 61 7.96 11.21 -8.98
N GLY A 62 7.96 12.10 -7.99
CA GLY A 62 8.11 13.55 -8.18
C GLY A 62 6.85 14.24 -8.69
N ASP A 63 5.71 13.55 -8.73
CA ASP A 63 4.42 14.10 -9.14
C ASP A 63 3.28 13.44 -8.34
N GLN A 64 2.05 13.85 -8.62
CA GLN A 64 0.87 13.31 -7.95
C GLN A 64 0.75 11.80 -8.15
N VAL A 65 0.46 11.12 -7.06
CA VAL A 65 0.05 9.70 -7.04
C VAL A 65 -1.32 9.65 -6.37
N MET A 66 -2.35 9.38 -7.15
CA MET A 66 -3.72 9.30 -6.66
C MET A 66 -3.99 7.89 -6.14
N ILE A 67 -4.55 7.79 -4.94
CA ILE A 67 -5.04 6.51 -4.41
C ILE A 67 -6.32 6.15 -5.16
N THR A 68 -6.49 4.88 -5.47
CA THR A 68 -7.66 4.42 -6.23
C THR A 68 -8.97 4.74 -5.51
N PRO A 69 -9.96 5.31 -6.21
CA PRO A 69 -11.30 5.47 -5.67
C PRO A 69 -12.14 4.19 -5.78
N VAL A 70 -11.61 3.14 -6.41
CA VAL A 70 -12.36 1.91 -6.67
C VAL A 70 -12.44 1.06 -5.40
N GLN A 71 -13.63 0.56 -5.11
CA GLN A 71 -13.86 -0.34 -3.98
C GLN A 71 -12.92 -1.57 -4.05
N GLY A 72 -12.25 -1.88 -2.94
CA GLY A 72 -11.31 -2.98 -2.83
C GLY A 72 -9.90 -2.70 -3.34
N GLY A 73 -9.62 -1.51 -3.87
CA GLY A 73 -8.27 -1.12 -4.30
C GLY A 73 -7.39 -0.56 -3.17
N ILE A 74 -7.96 -0.29 -1.98
CA ILE A 74 -7.21 -0.07 -0.74
C ILE A 74 -7.31 -1.34 0.10
N GLY A 75 -8.42 -1.55 0.77
CA GLY A 75 -8.67 -2.73 1.59
C GLY A 75 -9.91 -3.49 1.12
N ARG A 76 -10.00 -4.75 1.53
CA ARG A 76 -11.18 -5.59 1.31
C ARG A 76 -11.33 -6.62 2.43
N GLU A 77 -12.56 -7.09 2.59
CA GLU A 77 -12.92 -8.16 3.51
C GLU A 77 -13.60 -9.26 2.68
N ASP A 78 -12.80 -10.20 2.18
CA ASP A 78 -13.27 -11.30 1.35
C ASP A 78 -12.50 -12.59 1.66
N ASN A 79 -12.80 -13.68 0.96
CA ASN A 79 -12.12 -14.96 1.14
C ASN A 79 -10.89 -15.13 0.23
N SER A 80 -10.43 -14.06 -0.42
CA SER A 80 -9.28 -14.13 -1.34
C SER A 80 -7.94 -14.16 -0.64
N GLY A 81 -6.92 -14.62 -1.37
CA GLY A 81 -5.52 -14.53 -0.95
C GLY A 81 -4.86 -13.17 -1.19
N SER A 82 -5.65 -12.16 -1.57
CA SER A 82 -5.15 -10.82 -1.91
C SER A 82 -4.43 -10.15 -0.74
N MET A 83 -3.38 -9.39 -1.03
CA MET A 83 -2.68 -8.56 -0.04
C MET A 83 -3.53 -7.36 0.43
N HIS A 84 -4.64 -7.03 -0.26
CA HIS A 84 -5.65 -6.08 0.22
C HIS A 84 -6.55 -6.65 1.31
N ASN A 85 -6.59 -7.97 1.51
CA ASN A 85 -7.56 -8.64 2.36
C ASN A 85 -7.15 -8.59 3.84
N VAL A 86 -7.83 -7.72 4.61
CA VAL A 86 -7.56 -7.52 6.02
C VAL A 86 -7.93 -8.75 6.88
N LEU A 87 -8.96 -9.52 6.48
CA LEU A 87 -9.34 -10.72 7.22
C LEU A 87 -8.25 -11.80 7.18
N LYS A 88 -7.52 -11.87 6.07
CA LYS A 88 -6.43 -12.84 5.91
C LYS A 88 -5.14 -12.42 6.61
N TRP A 89 -4.79 -11.14 6.53
CA TRP A 89 -3.46 -10.66 6.93
C TRP A 89 -3.46 -9.89 8.25
N GLY A 90 -4.64 -9.60 8.83
CA GLY A 90 -4.80 -8.77 10.02
C GLY A 90 -4.56 -7.27 9.76
N GLU A 91 -4.10 -6.92 8.57
CA GLU A 91 -3.84 -5.56 8.09
C GLU A 91 -3.94 -5.51 6.56
N VAL A 92 -4.09 -4.31 6.01
CA VAL A 92 -4.04 -4.08 4.57
C VAL A 92 -2.57 -3.97 4.14
N ARG A 93 -2.10 -4.91 3.34
CA ARG A 93 -0.70 -5.05 2.90
C ARG A 93 -0.47 -4.68 1.44
N ALA A 94 -1.45 -4.05 0.79
CA ALA A 94 -1.38 -3.62 -0.61
C ALA A 94 -2.14 -2.31 -0.83
N ILE A 95 -1.84 -1.65 -1.94
CA ILE A 95 -2.61 -0.49 -2.40
C ILE A 95 -2.51 -0.34 -3.91
N ASP A 96 -3.63 0.06 -4.53
CA ASP A 96 -3.71 0.43 -5.94
C ASP A 96 -3.65 1.95 -6.08
N VAL A 97 -2.80 2.44 -6.94
CA VAL A 97 -2.59 3.88 -7.16
C VAL A 97 -2.49 4.23 -8.64
N PHE A 98 -2.72 5.49 -8.95
CA PHE A 98 -2.59 6.07 -10.28
C PHE A 98 -1.51 7.17 -10.26
N PRO A 99 -0.25 6.85 -10.58
CA PRO A 99 0.79 7.86 -10.76
C PRO A 99 0.48 8.72 -11.98
N ARG A 100 0.45 10.05 -11.80
CA ARG A 100 0.20 10.98 -12.92
C ARG A 100 1.28 10.80 -13.99
N GLY A 101 0.86 10.71 -15.25
CA GLY A 101 1.78 10.58 -16.37
C GLY A 101 2.40 9.18 -16.54
N MET A 102 1.84 8.14 -15.91
CA MET A 102 2.26 6.75 -16.15
C MET A 102 1.54 6.19 -17.40
N ASP A 103 1.82 6.70 -18.59
CA ASP A 103 1.09 6.39 -19.81
C ASP A 103 1.87 5.48 -20.77
N SER A 104 3.14 5.77 -21.00
CA SER A 104 4.00 5.03 -21.91
C SER A 104 4.64 3.79 -21.28
N LEU A 105 5.25 2.94 -22.10
CA LEU A 105 6.09 1.83 -21.61
C LEU A 105 7.26 2.35 -20.77
N ALA A 106 7.89 3.44 -21.17
CA ALA A 106 9.01 4.03 -20.43
C ALA A 106 8.57 4.51 -19.03
N ASP A 107 7.37 5.11 -18.93
CA ASP A 107 6.82 5.55 -17.63
C ASP A 107 6.50 4.34 -16.72
N ARG A 108 5.95 3.27 -17.28
CA ARG A 108 5.70 2.02 -16.54
C ARG A 108 7.00 1.38 -16.04
N GLN A 109 8.04 1.36 -16.86
CA GLN A 109 9.36 0.86 -16.46
C GLN A 109 9.97 1.74 -15.36
N ARG A 110 9.80 3.06 -15.46
CA ARG A 110 10.18 4.00 -14.40
C ARG A 110 9.42 3.73 -13.11
N ALA A 111 8.09 3.61 -13.17
CA ALA A 111 7.25 3.32 -12.02
C ALA A 111 7.67 2.01 -11.32
N PHE A 112 7.91 0.95 -12.10
CA PHE A 112 8.42 -0.32 -11.58
C PHE A 112 9.75 -0.17 -10.85
N LYS A 113 10.72 0.53 -11.45
CA LYS A 113 12.04 0.77 -10.86
C LYS A 113 11.92 1.54 -9.53
N LEU A 114 11.09 2.59 -9.51
CA LEU A 114 10.91 3.42 -8.32
C LEU A 114 10.11 2.70 -7.23
N ALA A 115 9.12 1.87 -7.58
CA ALA A 115 8.43 1.02 -6.62
C ALA A 115 9.38 0.01 -5.95
N LYS A 116 10.28 -0.61 -6.72
CA LYS A 116 11.35 -1.44 -6.14
C LYS A 116 12.28 -0.65 -5.23
N GLN A 117 12.67 0.55 -5.63
CA GLN A 117 13.54 1.45 -4.84
C GLN A 117 12.85 1.89 -3.54
N ALA A 118 11.53 2.07 -3.56
CA ALA A 118 10.74 2.35 -2.37
C ALA A 118 10.60 1.13 -1.43
N GLY A 119 10.95 -0.08 -1.91
CA GLY A 119 11.00 -1.30 -1.11
C GLY A 119 9.79 -2.23 -1.27
N PHE A 120 8.92 -2.01 -2.25
CA PHE A 120 7.82 -2.93 -2.54
C PHE A 120 8.32 -4.25 -3.13
N THR A 121 7.67 -5.35 -2.73
CA THR A 121 7.99 -6.71 -3.15
C THR A 121 6.95 -7.28 -4.12
N GLY A 122 5.70 -6.82 -4.06
CA GLY A 122 4.69 -7.09 -5.07
C GLY A 122 4.46 -5.85 -5.92
N ILE A 123 4.56 -5.98 -7.27
CA ILE A 123 4.38 -4.85 -8.19
C ILE A 123 3.58 -5.32 -9.40
N GLY A 124 2.41 -4.71 -9.61
CA GLY A 124 1.54 -4.95 -10.76
C GLY A 124 1.31 -3.69 -11.57
N LEU A 125 1.52 -3.77 -12.88
CA LEU A 125 1.28 -2.68 -13.82
C LEU A 125 0.05 -3.02 -14.68
N TYR A 126 -0.96 -2.17 -14.63
CA TYR A 126 -2.24 -2.39 -15.32
C TYR A 126 -2.46 -1.32 -16.36
N THR A 127 -2.63 -1.72 -17.62
CA THR A 127 -2.82 -0.80 -18.75
C THR A 127 -4.28 -0.68 -19.19
N ASP A 128 -5.16 -1.46 -18.58
CA ASP A 128 -6.56 -1.59 -18.94
C ASP A 128 -7.50 -1.09 -17.84
N THR A 129 -7.05 -0.10 -17.06
CA THR A 129 -7.79 0.52 -15.96
C THR A 129 -8.28 1.93 -16.28
N ARG A 130 -9.10 2.50 -15.40
CA ARG A 130 -9.58 3.87 -15.46
C ARG A 130 -9.30 4.55 -14.11
N PRO A 131 -8.94 5.84 -14.10
CA PRO A 131 -8.90 6.80 -15.21
C PRO A 131 -7.65 6.69 -16.10
N SER A 132 -6.59 5.99 -15.66
CA SER A 132 -5.33 5.83 -16.38
C SER A 132 -4.71 4.45 -16.10
N ASN A 133 -3.46 4.23 -16.47
CA ASN A 133 -2.71 3.05 -16.04
C ASN A 133 -2.56 3.02 -14.53
N MET A 134 -2.77 1.86 -13.93
CA MET A 134 -2.73 1.65 -12.48
C MET A 134 -1.48 0.90 -12.07
N LEU A 135 -0.91 1.31 -10.96
CA LEU A 135 0.16 0.61 -10.26
C LEU A 135 -0.42 -0.05 -9.00
N HIS A 136 -0.35 -1.37 -8.93
CA HIS A 136 -0.54 -2.13 -7.70
C HIS A 136 0.80 -2.29 -7.00
N VAL A 137 0.85 -2.05 -5.70
CA VAL A 137 2.03 -2.32 -4.88
C VAL A 137 1.66 -3.03 -3.59
N ASP A 138 2.51 -3.97 -3.16
CA ASP A 138 2.33 -4.71 -1.92
C ASP A 138 3.67 -5.10 -1.26
N ASN A 139 3.60 -5.57 -0.02
CA ASN A 139 4.73 -5.99 0.79
C ASN A 139 4.73 -7.50 1.08
N ARG A 140 4.41 -8.32 0.07
CA ARG A 140 4.47 -9.79 0.18
C ARG A 140 5.86 -10.30 0.53
N ASP A 141 5.94 -11.47 1.14
CA ASP A 141 7.21 -12.05 1.60
C ASP A 141 8.11 -12.49 0.44
N SER A 142 7.52 -13.01 -0.64
CA SER A 142 8.24 -13.40 -1.85
C SER A 142 8.00 -12.42 -2.99
N PRO A 143 9.06 -11.82 -3.56
CA PRO A 143 8.90 -10.84 -4.63
C PRO A 143 8.15 -11.42 -5.84
N LEU A 144 7.17 -10.66 -6.33
CA LEU A 144 6.41 -11.00 -7.52
C LEU A 144 6.06 -9.73 -8.30
N PHE A 145 6.26 -9.75 -9.61
CA PHE A 145 5.82 -8.67 -10.46
C PHE A 145 5.07 -9.19 -11.70
N TRP A 146 4.17 -8.37 -12.22
CA TRP A 146 3.34 -8.69 -13.36
C TRP A 146 2.88 -7.44 -14.09
N THR A 147 2.46 -7.62 -15.33
CA THR A 147 1.71 -6.63 -16.09
C THR A 147 0.35 -7.21 -16.47
N ARG A 148 -0.71 -6.41 -16.40
CA ARG A 148 -2.03 -6.76 -16.94
C ARG A 148 -2.34 -5.87 -18.14
N VAL A 149 -2.54 -6.53 -19.28
CA VAL A 149 -2.91 -5.89 -20.55
C VAL A 149 -4.16 -6.59 -21.08
N ASN A 150 -5.21 -5.87 -21.39
CA ASN A 150 -6.47 -6.43 -21.89
C ASN A 150 -7.01 -7.60 -21.03
N LYS A 151 -6.92 -7.46 -19.69
CA LYS A 151 -7.33 -8.47 -18.69
C LYS A 151 -6.45 -9.73 -18.65
N VAL A 152 -5.36 -9.79 -19.42
CA VAL A 152 -4.40 -10.89 -19.42
C VAL A 152 -3.22 -10.54 -18.51
N TYR A 153 -2.92 -11.44 -17.57
CA TYR A 153 -1.77 -11.29 -16.66
C TYR A 153 -0.51 -11.91 -17.27
N ASN A 154 0.56 -11.13 -17.27
CA ASN A 154 1.89 -11.53 -17.74
C ASN A 154 2.87 -11.43 -16.57
N TYR A 155 3.20 -12.55 -15.96
CA TYR A 155 4.09 -12.59 -14.81
C TYR A 155 5.57 -12.53 -15.24
N GLY A 156 6.37 -11.83 -14.44
CA GLY A 156 7.80 -11.66 -14.70
C GLY A 156 8.15 -10.74 -15.88
N LYS A 157 7.16 -10.08 -16.48
CA LYS A 157 7.36 -9.19 -17.64
C LYS A 157 6.78 -7.81 -17.37
N ILE A 158 7.46 -6.78 -17.89
CA ILE A 158 6.98 -5.39 -17.93
C ILE A 158 6.69 -5.09 -19.40
N LEU A 159 5.41 -4.97 -19.73
CA LEU A 159 4.91 -4.75 -21.08
C LEU A 159 4.34 -3.34 -21.24
#